data_d120dd05c26264f47411ea6c7e485643
#
_entry.id   d120dd05c26264f47411ea6c7e485643
#
_cell.length_a   1.000
_cell.length_b   1.000
_cell.length_c   1.000
_cell.angle_alpha   90.00
_cell.angle_beta   90.00
_cell.angle_gamma   90.00
#
_symmetry.space_group_name_H-M   'P 1'
#
loop_
_entity.id
_entity.type
_entity.pdbx_description
1 polymer ?
#
loop_
_entity_poly.entity_id
_entity_poly.type
_entity_poly.pdbx_seq_one_letter_code
_entity_poly.pdbx_strand_id
1 'polypeptide(L)'
;HIAPAATAPSITVENGKVKDFVFRACFIDPFQGQVMAVFADKTLKVKNVAIFYDSSSDYSKGLAEVFQKTLEGKGGKIVAKEAFLAKDVDFKSALTKLKASNPEAIYVPGYYEEVSKIIKQAREIGITCPMLGSDGWESPKLAEIAGKDALKGCYYVSAFNAKDEDKSVQDFIKKFKEKYQKDPDIFAMQGYNAGLILADALKRAGTTDGTKLAKAIAETKDLAVASGKLTFDANHNPVMPALIIGLETGTPTLVEKISL
;
A
#
# COMPACT_ATOMS: atom_id res chain seq x y z
N HIS A 1 0.38 -16.53 14.29
CA HIS A 1 -0.01 -15.12 14.04
C HIS A 1 -0.16 -14.87 12.53
N ILE A 2 -1.24 -14.24 12.11
CA ILE A 2 -1.43 -13.77 10.72
C ILE A 2 -1.64 -12.26 10.80
N ALA A 3 -0.65 -11.47 10.36
CA ALA A 3 -0.73 -10.02 10.34
C ALA A 3 -1.60 -9.57 9.14
N PRO A 4 -2.74 -8.89 9.34
CA PRO A 4 -3.59 -8.47 8.22
C PRO A 4 -2.90 -7.44 7.33
N ALA A 5 -2.28 -6.41 7.92
CA ALA A 5 -1.81 -5.21 7.22
C ALA A 5 -0.38 -4.77 7.58
N ALA A 6 0.40 -5.59 8.28
CA ALA A 6 1.77 -5.22 8.64
C ALA A 6 2.73 -5.60 7.50
N THR A 7 3.23 -4.61 6.78
CA THR A 7 3.96 -4.73 5.51
C THR A 7 5.48 -4.77 5.66
N ALA A 8 6.05 -4.38 6.82
CA ALA A 8 7.50 -4.38 7.03
C ALA A 8 8.09 -5.80 6.89
N PRO A 9 9.23 -5.99 6.20
CA PRO A 9 9.85 -7.31 6.01
C PRO A 9 10.13 -8.05 7.33
N SER A 10 10.51 -7.33 8.38
CA SER A 10 10.85 -7.85 9.71
C SER A 10 9.68 -8.57 10.44
N ILE A 11 8.45 -8.44 9.94
CA ILE A 11 7.28 -9.13 10.50
C ILE A 11 7.45 -10.64 10.39
N THR A 12 7.78 -11.15 9.22
CA THR A 12 7.89 -12.59 8.94
C THR A 12 9.33 -13.09 8.90
N VAL A 13 10.31 -12.22 8.62
CA VAL A 13 11.73 -12.57 8.53
C VAL A 13 12.55 -11.69 9.46
N GLU A 14 13.38 -12.28 10.31
CA GLU A 14 14.28 -11.55 11.22
C GLU A 14 15.67 -12.16 11.16
N ASN A 15 16.70 -11.32 10.96
CA ASN A 15 18.09 -11.75 10.81
C ASN A 15 18.28 -12.86 9.75
N GLY A 16 17.54 -12.77 8.63
CA GLY A 16 17.56 -13.74 7.54
C GLY A 16 16.86 -15.08 7.84
N LYS A 17 16.18 -15.19 8.99
CA LYS A 17 15.42 -16.38 9.36
C LYS A 17 13.93 -16.12 9.32
N VAL A 18 13.18 -16.99 8.69
CA VAL A 18 11.71 -16.96 8.68
C VAL A 18 11.19 -17.33 10.07
N LYS A 19 10.20 -16.57 10.53
CA LYS A 19 9.51 -16.86 11.81
C LYS A 19 8.45 -17.92 11.57
N ASP A 20 8.65 -19.14 12.08
CA ASP A 20 7.82 -20.33 11.80
C ASP A 20 6.31 -20.14 12.02
N PHE A 21 5.93 -19.29 12.98
CA PHE A 21 4.53 -19.09 13.39
C PHE A 21 3.96 -17.73 12.99
N VAL A 22 4.66 -16.97 12.10
CA VAL A 22 4.23 -15.63 11.71
C VAL A 22 4.02 -15.57 10.19
N PHE A 23 2.84 -15.12 9.81
CA PHE A 23 2.37 -14.96 8.44
C PHE A 23 1.78 -13.56 8.25
N ARG A 24 1.51 -13.16 7.00
CA ARG A 24 0.77 -11.93 6.71
C ARG A 24 -0.26 -12.13 5.60
N ALA A 25 -1.28 -11.28 5.55
CA ALA A 25 -2.28 -11.29 4.49
C ALA A 25 -2.12 -10.11 3.50
N CYS A 26 -1.04 -9.32 3.61
CA CYS A 26 -0.70 -8.18 2.78
C CYS A 26 0.64 -8.38 2.07
N PHE A 27 0.92 -7.58 1.03
CA PHE A 27 2.25 -7.53 0.42
C PHE A 27 3.28 -6.82 1.32
N ILE A 28 4.52 -6.73 0.88
CA ILE A 28 5.64 -6.16 1.65
C ILE A 28 6.04 -4.77 1.12
N ASP A 29 6.60 -3.92 1.99
CA ASP A 29 7.07 -2.58 1.62
C ASP A 29 8.07 -2.58 0.45
N PRO A 30 9.07 -3.48 0.38
CA PRO A 30 9.96 -3.54 -0.77
C PRO A 30 9.22 -3.71 -2.10
N PHE A 31 8.18 -4.54 -2.13
CA PHE A 31 7.37 -4.72 -3.33
C PHE A 31 6.58 -3.45 -3.68
N GLN A 32 5.93 -2.81 -2.71
CA GLN A 32 5.21 -1.55 -2.94
C GLN A 32 6.11 -0.43 -3.47
N GLY A 33 7.26 -0.21 -2.82
CA GLY A 33 8.23 0.81 -3.22
C GLY A 33 8.75 0.59 -4.65
N GLN A 34 9.04 -0.67 -5.01
CA GLN A 34 9.44 -1.05 -6.36
C GLN A 34 8.33 -0.79 -7.39
N VAL A 35 7.10 -1.21 -7.09
CA VAL A 35 5.93 -1.02 -7.96
C VAL A 35 5.70 0.46 -8.25
N MET A 36 5.70 1.31 -7.22
CA MET A 36 5.48 2.74 -7.42
C MET A 36 6.63 3.40 -8.21
N ALA A 37 7.88 2.99 -8.00
CA ALA A 37 9.01 3.49 -8.78
C ALA A 37 8.95 3.03 -10.25
N VAL A 38 8.47 1.80 -10.51
CA VAL A 38 8.22 1.31 -11.88
C VAL A 38 7.11 2.11 -12.55
N PHE A 39 6.03 2.38 -11.85
CA PHE A 39 4.92 3.21 -12.36
C PHE A 39 5.40 4.65 -12.68
N ALA A 40 6.16 5.26 -11.77
CA ALA A 40 6.73 6.59 -12.00
C ALA A 40 7.62 6.64 -13.25
N ASP A 41 8.51 5.65 -13.40
CA ASP A 41 9.43 5.57 -14.55
C ASP A 41 8.73 5.24 -15.87
N LYS A 42 7.93 4.16 -15.91
CA LYS A 42 7.39 3.61 -17.16
C LYS A 42 6.11 4.30 -17.63
N THR A 43 5.20 4.57 -16.70
CA THR A 43 3.85 5.06 -17.02
C THR A 43 3.79 6.58 -16.97
N LEU A 44 4.24 7.20 -15.88
CA LEU A 44 4.29 8.66 -15.78
C LEU A 44 5.50 9.28 -16.49
N LYS A 45 6.54 8.49 -16.77
CA LYS A 45 7.79 8.90 -17.44
C LYS A 45 8.52 10.03 -16.71
N VAL A 46 8.41 10.09 -15.40
CA VAL A 46 9.08 11.06 -14.54
C VAL A 46 10.44 10.54 -14.09
N LYS A 47 11.43 11.42 -14.06
CA LYS A 47 12.82 11.10 -13.66
C LYS A 47 13.26 11.85 -12.42
N ASN A 48 12.81 13.07 -12.21
CA ASN A 48 13.18 13.92 -11.09
C ASN A 48 12.07 13.90 -10.04
N VAL A 49 12.24 13.11 -8.97
CA VAL A 49 11.20 12.91 -7.95
C VAL A 49 11.68 13.45 -6.61
N ALA A 50 10.80 14.14 -5.90
CA ALA A 50 11.04 14.47 -4.49
C ALA A 50 10.40 13.40 -3.58
N ILE A 51 10.95 13.23 -2.39
CA ILE A 51 10.38 12.34 -1.36
C ILE A 51 10.01 13.16 -0.12
N PHE A 52 8.80 12.92 0.40
CA PHE A 52 8.35 13.48 1.67
C PHE A 52 7.83 12.36 2.56
N TYR A 53 8.54 12.02 3.63
CA TYR A 53 8.29 10.80 4.39
C TYR A 53 8.18 11.06 5.90
N ASP A 54 7.46 10.18 6.61
CA ASP A 54 7.37 10.19 8.07
C ASP A 54 8.63 9.54 8.67
N SER A 55 9.49 10.36 9.30
CA SER A 55 10.72 9.89 9.91
C SER A 55 10.52 9.12 11.23
N SER A 56 9.33 9.15 11.80
CA SER A 56 8.96 8.38 12.99
C SER A 56 8.45 6.97 12.66
N SER A 57 8.17 6.68 11.39
CA SER A 57 7.57 5.43 10.91
C SER A 57 8.57 4.57 10.14
N ASP A 58 8.82 3.33 10.61
CA ASP A 58 9.66 2.38 9.88
C ASP A 58 9.03 1.98 8.54
N TYR A 59 7.70 1.92 8.45
CA TYR A 59 6.95 1.74 7.22
C TYR A 59 7.29 2.82 6.18
N SER A 60 7.15 4.08 6.56
CA SER A 60 7.40 5.22 5.65
C SER A 60 8.87 5.31 5.23
N LYS A 61 9.80 5.09 6.16
CA LYS A 61 11.25 5.04 5.88
C LYS A 61 11.60 3.94 4.89
N GLY A 62 11.14 2.72 5.17
CA GLY A 62 11.42 1.55 4.32
C GLY A 62 10.90 1.73 2.90
N LEU A 63 9.68 2.22 2.74
CA LEU A 63 9.10 2.55 1.44
C LEU A 63 9.90 3.62 0.69
N ALA A 64 10.29 4.71 1.39
CA ALA A 64 11.08 5.79 0.79
C ALA A 64 12.45 5.30 0.28
N GLU A 65 13.13 4.45 1.05
CA GLU A 65 14.42 3.87 0.68
C GLU A 65 14.33 2.95 -0.54
N VAL A 66 13.35 2.06 -0.57
CA VAL A 66 13.17 1.13 -1.69
C VAL A 66 12.74 1.86 -2.95
N PHE A 67 11.82 2.82 -2.84
CA PHE A 67 11.41 3.66 -3.97
C PHE A 67 12.63 4.41 -4.55
N GLN A 68 13.42 5.08 -3.70
CA GLN A 68 14.63 5.80 -4.10
C GLN A 68 15.60 4.88 -4.85
N LYS A 69 16.00 3.76 -4.22
CA LYS A 69 16.93 2.80 -4.81
C LYS A 69 16.44 2.28 -6.18
N THR A 70 15.14 1.99 -6.28
CA THR A 70 14.57 1.44 -7.51
C THR A 70 14.51 2.50 -8.61
N LEU A 71 14.09 3.73 -8.30
CA LEU A 71 14.02 4.82 -9.24
C LEU A 71 15.43 5.19 -9.77
N GLU A 72 16.41 5.32 -8.87
CA GLU A 72 17.81 5.60 -9.22
C GLU A 72 18.42 4.49 -10.08
N GLY A 73 18.10 3.22 -9.77
CA GLY A 73 18.50 2.07 -10.60
C GLY A 73 17.91 2.09 -12.02
N LYS A 74 16.87 2.87 -12.27
CA LYS A 74 16.24 3.10 -13.59
C LYS A 74 16.67 4.43 -14.25
N GLY A 75 17.69 5.07 -13.69
CA GLY A 75 18.24 6.35 -14.20
C GLY A 75 17.41 7.57 -13.77
N GLY A 76 16.52 7.44 -12.82
CA GLY A 76 15.86 8.58 -12.17
C GLY A 76 16.73 9.20 -11.08
N LYS A 77 16.27 10.29 -10.50
CA LYS A 77 16.98 11.05 -9.47
C LYS A 77 16.04 11.55 -8.40
N ILE A 78 16.45 11.45 -7.12
CA ILE A 78 15.78 12.14 -6.02
C ILE A 78 16.35 13.56 -5.92
N VAL A 79 15.52 14.55 -6.27
CA VAL A 79 15.93 15.96 -6.33
C VAL A 79 15.79 16.68 -4.98
N ALA A 80 14.95 16.19 -4.09
CA ALA A 80 14.81 16.66 -2.72
C ALA A 80 14.25 15.56 -1.82
N LYS A 81 14.59 15.58 -0.54
CA LYS A 81 14.08 14.67 0.47
C LYS A 81 13.84 15.43 1.76
N GLU A 82 12.59 15.55 2.18
CA GLU A 82 12.17 16.18 3.42
C GLU A 82 11.43 15.18 4.30
N ALA A 83 11.34 15.44 5.58
CA ALA A 83 10.68 14.57 6.55
C ALA A 83 9.61 15.33 7.34
N PHE A 84 8.61 14.59 7.80
CA PHE A 84 7.63 15.02 8.79
C PHE A 84 7.57 14.02 9.95
N LEU A 85 6.80 14.31 10.96
CA LEU A 85 6.50 13.41 12.06
C LEU A 85 5.00 13.06 12.07
N ALA A 86 4.70 11.85 12.54
CA ALA A 86 3.30 11.47 12.79
C ALA A 86 2.60 12.52 13.64
N LYS A 87 1.35 12.83 13.28
CA LYS A 87 0.49 13.86 13.89
C LYS A 87 0.85 15.31 13.58
N ASP A 88 1.86 15.57 12.76
CA ASP A 88 2.07 16.92 12.24
C ASP A 88 0.81 17.40 11.49
N VAL A 89 0.57 18.70 11.51
CA VAL A 89 -0.59 19.32 10.88
C VAL A 89 -0.24 20.45 9.90
N ASP A 90 0.97 20.96 9.96
CA ASP A 90 1.49 22.00 9.07
C ASP A 90 2.74 21.50 8.34
N PHE A 91 2.65 21.44 7.02
CA PHE A 91 3.67 20.90 6.13
C PHE A 91 4.22 21.95 5.15
N LYS A 92 3.71 23.19 5.21
CA LYS A 92 3.99 24.24 4.19
C LYS A 92 5.46 24.56 4.05
N SER A 93 6.20 24.59 5.16
CA SER A 93 7.65 24.86 5.14
C SER A 93 8.42 23.79 4.35
N ALA A 94 8.21 22.51 4.67
CA ALA A 94 8.83 21.39 3.96
C ALA A 94 8.38 21.32 2.49
N LEU A 95 7.07 21.48 2.23
CA LEU A 95 6.52 21.50 0.88
C LEU A 95 7.09 22.66 0.03
N THR A 96 7.39 23.82 0.62
CA THR A 96 8.01 24.93 -0.08
C THR A 96 9.44 24.57 -0.53
N LYS A 97 10.20 23.86 0.31
CA LYS A 97 11.54 23.38 -0.06
C LYS A 97 11.45 22.33 -1.18
N LEU A 98 10.52 21.38 -1.07
CA LEU A 98 10.28 20.39 -2.13
C LEU A 98 9.90 21.08 -3.45
N LYS A 99 9.01 22.07 -3.41
CA LYS A 99 8.60 22.85 -4.59
C LYS A 99 9.80 23.54 -5.25
N ALA A 100 10.71 24.12 -4.45
CA ALA A 100 11.90 24.80 -4.95
C ALA A 100 12.87 23.89 -5.73
N SER A 101 12.83 22.57 -5.49
CA SER A 101 13.61 21.58 -6.25
C SER A 101 13.02 21.24 -7.63
N ASN A 102 11.85 21.81 -7.97
CA ASN A 102 11.12 21.59 -9.21
C ASN A 102 10.93 20.11 -9.58
N PRO A 103 10.33 19.29 -8.71
CA PRO A 103 10.17 17.87 -8.97
C PRO A 103 9.08 17.61 -10.03
N GLU A 104 9.27 16.56 -10.82
CA GLU A 104 8.25 16.06 -11.76
C GLU A 104 7.16 15.23 -11.06
N ALA A 105 7.46 14.68 -9.89
CA ALA A 105 6.49 14.05 -8.98
C ALA A 105 7.00 14.10 -7.53
N ILE A 106 6.09 13.92 -6.56
CA ILE A 106 6.45 13.81 -5.14
C ILE A 106 5.95 12.46 -4.62
N TYR A 107 6.86 11.63 -4.10
CA TYR A 107 6.50 10.39 -3.42
C TYR A 107 6.29 10.64 -1.93
N VAL A 108 5.12 10.30 -1.42
CA VAL A 108 4.70 10.54 -0.02
C VAL A 108 4.25 9.23 0.61
N PRO A 109 5.16 8.31 0.98
CA PRO A 109 4.79 7.11 1.70
C PRO A 109 4.31 7.48 3.11
N GLY A 110 3.10 7.04 3.48
CA GLY A 110 2.51 7.38 4.78
C GLY A 110 1.04 7.02 4.85
N TYR A 111 0.39 7.44 5.93
CA TYR A 111 -1.01 7.16 6.17
C TYR A 111 -1.91 8.34 5.80
N TYR A 112 -3.17 8.04 5.51
CA TYR A 112 -4.15 9.01 5.02
C TYR A 112 -4.35 10.22 5.95
N GLU A 113 -4.14 10.10 7.26
CA GLU A 113 -4.32 11.19 8.21
C GLU A 113 -3.41 12.39 7.95
N GLU A 114 -2.11 12.16 7.73
CA GLU A 114 -1.14 13.20 7.40
C GLU A 114 -1.16 13.49 5.91
N VAL A 115 -1.19 12.45 5.08
CA VAL A 115 -1.11 12.57 3.62
C VAL A 115 -2.21 13.42 3.04
N SER A 116 -3.44 13.32 3.54
CA SER A 116 -4.56 14.15 3.07
C SER A 116 -4.30 15.65 3.30
N LYS A 117 -3.73 16.01 4.44
CA LYS A 117 -3.34 17.38 4.77
C LYS A 117 -2.14 17.84 3.93
N ILE A 118 -1.16 16.95 3.71
CA ILE A 118 0.00 17.21 2.85
C ILE A 118 -0.46 17.51 1.43
N ILE A 119 -1.33 16.68 0.85
CA ILE A 119 -1.87 16.90 -0.50
C ILE A 119 -2.61 18.24 -0.58
N LYS A 120 -3.50 18.51 0.37
CA LYS A 120 -4.24 19.78 0.43
C LYS A 120 -3.30 20.98 0.46
N GLN A 121 -2.36 21.00 1.39
CA GLN A 121 -1.41 22.11 1.55
C GLN A 121 -0.46 22.23 0.35
N ALA A 122 -0.07 21.11 -0.27
CA ALA A 122 0.72 21.15 -1.49
C ALA A 122 -0.02 21.88 -2.62
N ARG A 123 -1.31 21.59 -2.82
CA ARG A 123 -2.14 22.29 -3.82
C ARG A 123 -2.36 23.76 -3.49
N GLU A 124 -2.58 24.08 -2.21
CA GLU A 124 -2.72 25.48 -1.74
C GLU A 124 -1.49 26.33 -2.06
N ILE A 125 -0.28 25.79 -2.00
CA ILE A 125 0.94 26.52 -2.35
C ILE A 125 1.35 26.36 -3.83
N GLY A 126 0.46 25.77 -4.67
CA GLY A 126 0.64 25.67 -6.11
C GLY A 126 1.61 24.57 -6.57
N ILE A 127 1.75 23.48 -5.82
CA ILE A 127 2.37 22.23 -6.30
C ILE A 127 1.33 21.51 -7.16
N THR A 128 1.61 21.34 -8.46
CA THR A 128 0.67 20.72 -9.43
C THR A 128 1.15 19.38 -9.95
N CYS A 129 2.42 19.03 -9.72
CA CYS A 129 2.96 17.73 -10.17
C CYS A 129 2.22 16.55 -9.50
N PRO A 130 2.28 15.35 -10.11
CA PRO A 130 1.73 14.13 -9.52
C PRO A 130 2.25 13.87 -8.11
N MET A 131 1.36 13.35 -7.26
CA MET A 131 1.72 12.86 -5.93
C MET A 131 1.49 11.36 -5.86
N LEU A 132 2.50 10.64 -5.39
CA LEU A 132 2.57 9.19 -5.42
C LEU A 132 2.55 8.66 -3.98
N GLY A 133 1.81 7.60 -3.73
CA GLY A 133 1.62 7.06 -2.38
C GLY A 133 1.70 5.55 -2.28
N SER A 134 1.47 5.08 -1.09
CA SER A 134 1.46 3.68 -0.67
C SER A 134 0.05 3.25 -0.24
N ASP A 135 -0.13 2.00 0.11
CA ASP A 135 -1.43 1.44 0.53
C ASP A 135 -2.04 2.15 1.76
N GLY A 136 -1.21 2.79 2.58
CA GLY A 136 -1.67 3.61 3.70
C GLY A 136 -2.54 4.81 3.32
N TRP A 137 -2.59 5.19 2.03
CA TRP A 137 -3.47 6.25 1.54
C TRP A 137 -4.93 5.81 1.43
N GLU A 138 -5.18 4.50 1.34
CA GLU A 138 -6.50 3.97 1.04
C GLU A 138 -7.46 4.14 2.21
N SER A 139 -8.21 5.23 2.15
CA SER A 139 -9.29 5.53 3.08
C SER A 139 -10.29 6.49 2.43
N PRO A 140 -11.59 6.33 2.65
CA PRO A 140 -12.58 7.34 2.24
C PRO A 140 -12.30 8.71 2.86
N LYS A 141 -11.67 8.76 4.04
CA LYS A 141 -11.27 10.00 4.71
C LYS A 141 -10.21 10.80 3.94
N LEU A 142 -9.43 10.16 3.06
CA LEU A 142 -8.47 10.87 2.22
C LEU A 142 -9.17 11.98 1.41
N ALA A 143 -10.27 11.64 0.73
CA ALA A 143 -11.04 12.58 -0.06
C ALA A 143 -11.84 13.59 0.80
N GLU A 144 -12.32 13.15 1.96
CA GLU A 144 -13.04 14.03 2.90
C GLU A 144 -12.14 15.15 3.43
N ILE A 145 -10.87 14.86 3.76
CA ILE A 145 -9.93 15.82 4.35
C ILE A 145 -9.23 16.65 3.27
N ALA A 146 -8.71 16.02 2.23
CA ALA A 146 -7.97 16.71 1.17
C ALA A 146 -8.86 17.55 0.27
N GLY A 147 -10.10 17.10 0.04
CA GLY A 147 -10.98 17.61 -1.01
C GLY A 147 -10.70 16.96 -2.36
N LYS A 148 -11.76 16.67 -3.11
CA LYS A 148 -11.67 15.91 -4.38
C LYS A 148 -10.77 16.57 -5.43
N ASP A 149 -10.81 17.90 -5.52
CA ASP A 149 -9.98 18.63 -6.51
C ASP A 149 -8.49 18.56 -6.20
N ALA A 150 -8.10 18.51 -4.93
CA ALA A 150 -6.70 18.37 -4.53
C ALA A 150 -6.11 17.00 -4.91
N LEU A 151 -6.96 15.98 -5.08
CA LEU A 151 -6.54 14.62 -5.39
C LEU A 151 -6.22 14.38 -6.87
N LYS A 152 -6.50 15.33 -7.76
CA LYS A 152 -6.13 15.20 -9.17
C LYS A 152 -4.63 15.00 -9.33
N GLY A 153 -4.23 14.02 -10.15
CA GLY A 153 -2.83 13.62 -10.31
C GLY A 153 -2.23 12.90 -9.10
N CYS A 154 -3.06 12.35 -8.22
CA CYS A 154 -2.61 11.52 -7.11
C CYS A 154 -2.80 10.05 -7.43
N TYR A 155 -1.80 9.22 -7.07
CA TYR A 155 -1.77 7.78 -7.33
C TYR A 155 -1.23 7.05 -6.11
N TYR A 156 -1.76 5.87 -5.80
CA TYR A 156 -1.26 5.03 -4.72
C TYR A 156 -1.28 3.55 -5.06
N VAL A 157 -0.45 2.76 -4.36
CA VAL A 157 -0.43 1.30 -4.47
C VAL A 157 -1.55 0.72 -3.61
N SER A 158 -2.28 -0.24 -4.14
CA SER A 158 -3.29 -1.01 -3.41
C SER A 158 -3.24 -2.49 -3.77
N ALA A 159 -3.84 -3.31 -2.93
CA ALA A 159 -4.17 -4.71 -3.19
C ALA A 159 -5.69 -4.91 -3.41
N PHE A 160 -6.47 -3.83 -3.40
CA PHE A 160 -7.92 -3.89 -3.46
C PHE A 160 -8.48 -2.94 -4.52
N ASN A 161 -9.42 -3.45 -5.30
CA ASN A 161 -10.22 -2.65 -6.23
C ASN A 161 -11.68 -3.04 -6.07
N ALA A 162 -12.48 -2.15 -5.51
CA ALA A 162 -13.91 -2.38 -5.29
C ALA A 162 -14.72 -2.59 -6.59
N LYS A 163 -14.15 -2.24 -7.74
CA LYS A 163 -14.73 -2.44 -9.08
C LYS A 163 -14.20 -3.69 -9.79
N ASP A 164 -13.39 -4.52 -9.12
CA ASP A 164 -12.94 -5.78 -9.69
C ASP A 164 -14.13 -6.72 -9.87
N GLU A 165 -14.26 -7.30 -11.07
CA GLU A 165 -15.38 -8.20 -11.44
C GLU A 165 -15.19 -9.63 -10.91
N ASP A 166 -14.05 -9.92 -10.29
CA ASP A 166 -13.81 -11.23 -9.66
C ASP A 166 -14.90 -11.53 -8.63
N LYS A 167 -15.48 -12.73 -8.75
CA LYS A 167 -16.59 -13.16 -7.90
C LYS A 167 -16.24 -13.10 -6.41
N SER A 168 -15.01 -13.45 -6.02
CA SER A 168 -14.59 -13.45 -4.61
C SER A 168 -14.54 -12.04 -4.04
N VAL A 169 -14.11 -11.04 -4.86
CA VAL A 169 -14.12 -9.64 -4.50
C VAL A 169 -15.54 -9.13 -4.32
N GLN A 170 -16.43 -9.39 -5.29
CA GLN A 170 -17.81 -8.92 -5.25
C GLN A 170 -18.62 -9.59 -4.12
N ASP A 171 -18.43 -10.87 -3.87
CA ASP A 171 -19.05 -11.59 -2.75
C ASP A 171 -18.60 -11.01 -1.39
N PHE A 172 -17.33 -10.66 -1.26
CA PHE A 172 -16.83 -9.98 -0.05
C PHE A 172 -17.49 -8.61 0.14
N ILE A 173 -17.49 -7.77 -0.89
CA ILE A 173 -18.07 -6.42 -0.84
C ILE A 173 -19.55 -6.49 -0.44
N LYS A 174 -20.30 -7.38 -1.07
CA LYS A 174 -21.73 -7.61 -0.78
C LYS A 174 -21.94 -7.99 0.69
N LYS A 175 -21.25 -9.01 1.17
CA LYS A 175 -21.35 -9.48 2.57
C LYS A 175 -20.96 -8.39 3.57
N PHE A 176 -19.93 -7.62 3.26
CA PHE A 176 -19.47 -6.54 4.12
C PHE A 176 -20.52 -5.41 4.22
N LYS A 177 -21.08 -4.98 3.06
CA LYS A 177 -22.16 -3.98 3.01
C LYS A 177 -23.42 -4.44 3.74
N GLU A 178 -23.85 -5.70 3.53
CA GLU A 178 -25.00 -6.27 4.23
C GLU A 178 -24.83 -6.24 5.74
N LYS A 179 -23.62 -6.53 6.24
CA LYS A 179 -23.33 -6.63 7.66
C LYS A 179 -23.07 -5.28 8.34
N TYR A 180 -22.34 -4.38 7.67
CA TYR A 180 -21.82 -3.16 8.29
C TYR A 180 -22.43 -1.87 7.75
N GLN A 181 -23.29 -1.95 6.70
CA GLN A 181 -23.99 -0.82 6.06
C GLN A 181 -23.02 0.27 5.56
N LYS A 182 -21.83 -0.12 5.12
CA LYS A 182 -20.78 0.74 4.54
C LYS A 182 -19.92 -0.02 3.55
N ASP A 183 -19.18 0.71 2.72
CA ASP A 183 -18.21 0.12 1.80
C ASP A 183 -16.97 -0.38 2.55
N PRO A 184 -16.40 -1.55 2.15
CA PRO A 184 -15.12 -1.98 2.66
C PRO A 184 -13.97 -1.16 2.05
N ASP A 185 -12.88 -1.06 2.82
CA ASP A 185 -11.57 -0.58 2.38
C ASP A 185 -10.56 -1.75 2.30
N ILE A 186 -9.31 -1.44 1.95
CA ILE A 186 -8.23 -2.43 1.90
C ILE A 186 -8.01 -3.12 3.25
N PHE A 187 -8.12 -2.41 4.37
CA PHE A 187 -7.87 -2.97 5.69
C PHE A 187 -8.97 -3.97 6.10
N ALA A 188 -10.22 -3.66 5.76
CA ALA A 188 -11.32 -4.59 5.94
C ALA A 188 -11.13 -5.87 5.11
N MET A 189 -10.68 -5.73 3.85
CA MET A 189 -10.38 -6.85 2.96
C MET A 189 -9.22 -7.70 3.50
N GLN A 190 -8.14 -7.10 3.94
CA GLN A 190 -6.99 -7.82 4.50
C GLN A 190 -7.33 -8.57 5.79
N GLY A 191 -8.14 -7.96 6.67
CA GLY A 191 -8.67 -8.63 7.85
C GLY A 191 -9.54 -9.85 7.52
N TYR A 192 -10.40 -9.72 6.50
CA TYR A 192 -11.23 -10.81 6.00
C TYR A 192 -10.38 -11.94 5.40
N ASN A 193 -9.36 -11.59 4.58
CA ASN A 193 -8.42 -12.56 4.02
C ASN A 193 -7.66 -13.34 5.11
N ALA A 194 -7.21 -12.66 6.16
CA ALA A 194 -6.55 -13.33 7.30
C ALA A 194 -7.47 -14.38 7.95
N GLY A 195 -8.77 -14.06 8.08
CA GLY A 195 -9.78 -15.01 8.53
C GLY A 195 -9.98 -16.20 7.61
N LEU A 196 -10.01 -15.97 6.29
CA LEU A 196 -10.13 -17.04 5.28
C LEU A 196 -8.90 -17.96 5.28
N ILE A 197 -7.69 -17.40 5.36
CA ILE A 197 -6.43 -18.16 5.46
C ILE A 197 -6.47 -19.09 6.68
N LEU A 198 -6.85 -18.56 7.84
CA LEU A 198 -6.93 -19.35 9.06
C LEU A 198 -7.99 -20.46 8.96
N ALA A 199 -9.16 -20.14 8.46
CA ALA A 199 -10.27 -21.10 8.32
C ALA A 199 -9.92 -22.25 7.36
N ASP A 200 -9.30 -21.95 6.22
CA ASP A 200 -8.82 -22.95 5.27
C ASP A 200 -7.73 -23.85 5.87
N ALA A 201 -6.75 -23.24 6.54
CA ALA A 201 -5.66 -23.96 7.16
C ALA A 201 -6.15 -24.88 8.30
N LEU A 202 -7.08 -24.43 9.14
CA LEU A 202 -7.71 -25.26 10.17
C LEU A 202 -8.45 -26.46 9.56
N LYS A 203 -9.17 -26.25 8.46
CA LYS A 203 -9.87 -27.33 7.74
C LYS A 203 -8.87 -28.36 7.18
N ARG A 204 -7.76 -27.93 6.58
CA ARG A 204 -6.74 -28.82 6.02
C ARG A 204 -5.96 -29.54 7.11
N ALA A 205 -5.59 -28.84 8.20
CA ALA A 205 -4.83 -29.42 9.31
C ALA A 205 -5.66 -30.41 10.15
N GLY A 206 -6.99 -30.23 10.20
CA GLY A 206 -7.89 -31.05 11.04
C GLY A 206 -7.62 -30.92 12.55
N THR A 207 -6.87 -29.91 12.99
CA THR A 207 -6.43 -29.73 14.36
C THR A 207 -6.08 -28.28 14.67
N THR A 208 -6.07 -27.91 15.95
CA THR A 208 -5.60 -26.61 16.45
C THR A 208 -4.16 -26.65 16.96
N ASP A 209 -3.44 -27.77 16.79
CA ASP A 209 -2.01 -27.86 17.09
C ASP A 209 -1.23 -26.81 16.31
N GLY A 210 -0.48 -25.95 17.05
CA GLY A 210 0.18 -24.79 16.46
C GLY A 210 1.17 -25.12 15.33
N THR A 211 1.95 -26.21 15.50
CA THR A 211 2.95 -26.61 14.53
C THR A 211 2.32 -27.13 13.23
N LYS A 212 1.29 -27.98 13.35
CA LYS A 212 0.56 -28.51 12.20
C LYS A 212 -0.22 -27.40 11.49
N LEU A 213 -0.80 -26.48 12.25
CA LEU A 213 -1.53 -25.35 11.71
C LEU A 213 -0.58 -24.39 10.96
N ALA A 214 0.57 -24.04 11.53
CA ALA A 214 1.56 -23.19 10.87
C ALA A 214 2.04 -23.82 9.56
N LYS A 215 2.31 -25.13 9.54
CA LYS A 215 2.64 -25.86 8.31
C LYS A 215 1.50 -25.76 7.29
N ALA A 216 0.26 -25.98 7.69
CA ALA A 216 -0.88 -25.88 6.80
C ALA A 216 -1.06 -24.45 6.23
N ILE A 217 -0.77 -23.40 7.01
CA ILE A 217 -0.79 -22.02 6.52
C ILE A 217 0.32 -21.81 5.49
N ALA A 218 1.56 -22.24 5.78
CA ALA A 218 2.70 -22.10 4.86
C ALA A 218 2.47 -22.80 3.51
N GLU A 219 1.76 -23.93 3.50
CA GLU A 219 1.41 -24.72 2.32
C GLU A 219 0.19 -24.18 1.55
N THR A 220 -0.38 -23.02 1.94
CA THR A 220 -1.53 -22.41 1.24
C THR A 220 -1.14 -22.04 -0.19
N LYS A 221 -1.90 -22.57 -1.16
CA LYS A 221 -1.70 -22.34 -2.58
C LYS A 221 -3.04 -22.10 -3.27
N ASP A 222 -3.10 -21.08 -4.12
CA ASP A 222 -4.27 -20.71 -4.93
C ASP A 222 -5.59 -20.58 -4.13
N LEU A 223 -5.48 -20.22 -2.83
CA LEU A 223 -6.66 -20.00 -2.00
C LEU A 223 -7.46 -18.81 -2.51
N ALA A 224 -8.75 -19.01 -2.77
CA ALA A 224 -9.65 -17.93 -3.13
C ALA A 224 -9.88 -17.01 -1.91
N VAL A 225 -9.48 -15.75 -2.03
CA VAL A 225 -9.63 -14.70 -1.02
C VAL A 225 -10.25 -13.46 -1.65
N ALA A 226 -10.60 -12.46 -0.85
CA ALA A 226 -11.26 -11.24 -1.35
C ALA A 226 -10.36 -10.34 -2.25
N SER A 227 -9.10 -10.66 -2.40
CA SER A 227 -8.16 -10.03 -3.36
C SER A 227 -7.81 -10.93 -4.56
N GLY A 228 -8.58 -11.98 -4.81
CA GLY A 228 -8.32 -12.97 -5.85
C GLY A 228 -7.76 -14.28 -5.30
N LYS A 229 -6.66 -14.78 -5.85
CA LYS A 229 -5.98 -16.00 -5.39
C LYS A 229 -4.74 -15.66 -4.58
N LEU A 230 -4.54 -16.38 -3.46
CA LEU A 230 -3.41 -16.20 -2.57
C LEU A 230 -2.58 -17.47 -2.50
N THR A 231 -1.28 -17.32 -2.66
CA THR A 231 -0.24 -18.33 -2.42
C THR A 231 0.83 -17.71 -1.54
N PHE A 232 1.36 -18.44 -0.56
CA PHE A 232 2.50 -17.96 0.21
C PHE A 232 3.83 -18.27 -0.47
N ASP A 233 4.78 -17.31 -0.36
CA ASP A 233 6.19 -17.56 -0.65
C ASP A 233 6.90 -18.24 0.53
N ALA A 234 8.18 -18.58 0.34
CA ALA A 234 9.01 -19.20 1.38
C ALA A 234 9.24 -18.29 2.62
N ASN A 235 8.95 -17.02 2.52
CA ASN A 235 9.08 -16.04 3.61
C ASN A 235 7.74 -15.72 4.29
N HIS A 236 6.72 -16.55 4.05
CA HIS A 236 5.37 -16.38 4.59
C HIS A 236 4.66 -15.09 4.14
N ASN A 237 4.99 -14.59 2.95
CA ASN A 237 4.34 -13.45 2.33
C ASN A 237 3.40 -13.91 1.20
N PRO A 238 2.25 -13.27 1.00
CA PRO A 238 1.41 -13.53 -0.16
C PRO A 238 2.09 -13.08 -1.45
N VAL A 239 2.08 -13.93 -2.45
CA VAL A 239 2.42 -13.57 -3.83
C VAL A 239 1.17 -13.02 -4.50
N MET A 240 1.16 -11.74 -4.79
CA MET A 240 0.02 -11.04 -5.37
C MET A 240 0.49 -9.87 -6.23
N PRO A 241 -0.25 -9.50 -7.30
CA PRO A 241 0.03 -8.27 -8.02
C PRO A 241 -0.32 -7.05 -7.16
N ALA A 242 0.31 -5.92 -7.46
CA ALA A 242 -0.12 -4.64 -6.95
C ALA A 242 -0.97 -3.90 -7.98
N LEU A 243 -1.91 -3.11 -7.49
CA LEU A 243 -2.77 -2.23 -8.26
C LEU A 243 -2.29 -0.80 -8.08
N ILE A 244 -2.22 -0.04 -9.17
CA ILE A 244 -2.09 1.42 -9.11
C ILE A 244 -3.49 2.01 -9.20
N ILE A 245 -3.86 2.73 -8.17
CA ILE A 245 -5.13 3.43 -8.07
C ILE A 245 -4.88 4.92 -8.30
N GLY A 246 -5.61 5.51 -9.24
CA GLY A 246 -5.61 6.93 -9.52
C GLY A 246 -6.82 7.63 -8.93
N LEU A 247 -6.68 8.92 -8.63
CA LEU A 247 -7.69 9.76 -8.00
C LEU A 247 -8.09 10.96 -8.87
N GLU A 248 -7.96 10.84 -10.19
CA GLU A 248 -8.21 11.94 -11.16
C GLU A 248 -9.62 12.55 -11.04
N THR A 249 -10.61 11.73 -10.72
CA THR A 249 -12.01 12.18 -10.54
C THR A 249 -12.37 12.45 -9.07
N GLY A 250 -11.37 12.41 -8.18
CA GLY A 250 -11.57 12.44 -6.71
C GLY A 250 -12.18 11.15 -6.15
N THR A 251 -12.27 10.11 -6.98
CA THR A 251 -12.70 8.76 -6.57
C THR A 251 -11.69 7.72 -7.05
N PRO A 252 -11.43 6.65 -6.27
CA PRO A 252 -10.49 5.61 -6.66
C PRO A 252 -10.88 4.93 -7.98
N THR A 253 -9.92 4.85 -8.91
CA THR A 253 -10.04 4.13 -10.18
C THR A 253 -8.78 3.34 -10.45
N LEU A 254 -8.93 2.10 -10.93
CA LEU A 254 -7.78 1.29 -11.34
C LEU A 254 -7.13 1.93 -12.58
N VAL A 255 -5.83 2.19 -12.48
CA VAL A 255 -5.01 2.69 -13.60
C VAL A 255 -4.23 1.55 -14.23
N GLU A 256 -3.54 0.76 -13.42
CA GLU A 256 -2.65 -0.29 -13.91
C GLU A 256 -2.51 -1.41 -12.86
N LYS A 257 -2.25 -2.63 -13.35
CA LYS A 257 -1.90 -3.79 -12.52
C LYS A 257 -0.45 -4.16 -12.81
N ILE A 258 0.40 -4.13 -11.77
CA ILE A 258 1.84 -4.38 -11.90
C ILE A 258 2.23 -5.64 -11.14
N SER A 259 2.94 -6.53 -11.86
CA SER A 259 3.66 -7.67 -11.30
C SER A 259 5.16 -7.47 -11.58
N LEU A 260 6.02 -7.76 -10.60
CA LEU A 260 7.48 -7.62 -10.70
C LEU A 260 8.13 -8.98 -10.85
#